data_9a8fb08554be7a984a30e2ba429ca73e
#
_entry.id   9a8fb08554be7a984a30e2ba429ca73e
#
_cell.length_a   1.000
_cell.length_b   1.000
_cell.length_c   1.000
_cell.angle_alpha   90.00
_cell.angle_beta   90.00
_cell.angle_gamma   90.00
#
_symmetry.space_group_name_H-M   'P 1'
#
loop_
_entity.id
_entity.type
_entity.pdbx_description
1 polymer ?
#
loop_
_entity_poly.entity_id
_entity_poly.type
_entity_poly.pdbx_seq_one_letter_code
_entity_poly.pdbx_strand_id
1 'polypeptide(L)'
;MKNIKIIKTGINVSKIRKQLEKYPEDWGSQKGLKDVEIKDPHQYITSVDVLQLVMGGVSKPDEDVGNTEICTKTPAYKKHSEIRKFLNKNYPNYRRCGFLALPVGEMVGAHIDEGTYYLDKDRYHLSIQGQYKYFVGNEDIVVDVGTLLWFNNKIPHGTVNLGDETRITFVFDVPHG
;
A
#
# COMPACT_ATOMS: atom_id res chain seq x y z
N MET A 1 22.76 -6.44 -3.83
CA MET A 1 22.00 -5.28 -3.27
C MET A 1 20.81 -5.88 -2.55
N LYS A 2 20.47 -5.44 -1.33
CA LYS A 2 19.29 -5.96 -0.61
C LYS A 2 18.03 -5.43 -1.27
N ASN A 3 17.03 -6.31 -1.44
CA ASN A 3 15.73 -5.98 -2.02
C ASN A 3 14.71 -5.56 -0.97
N ILE A 4 14.98 -5.84 0.30
CA ILE A 4 14.17 -5.41 1.45
C ILE A 4 15.09 -4.69 2.45
N LYS A 5 14.64 -3.52 2.93
CA LYS A 5 15.33 -2.76 3.99
C LYS A 5 14.33 -2.40 5.08
N ILE A 6 14.58 -2.85 6.30
CA ILE A 6 13.89 -2.33 7.48
C ILE A 6 14.45 -0.94 7.76
N ILE A 7 13.59 0.07 7.66
CA ILE A 7 13.95 1.47 7.89
C ILE A 7 13.83 1.80 9.37
N LYS A 8 12.75 1.32 10.01
CA LYS A 8 12.49 1.55 11.42
C LYS A 8 11.54 0.50 11.98
N THR A 9 11.70 0.15 13.24
CA THR A 9 10.79 -0.72 14.01
C THR A 9 10.23 0.06 15.21
N GLY A 10 9.18 -0.49 15.86
CA GLY A 10 8.61 0.08 17.06
C GLY A 10 7.90 1.42 16.87
N ILE A 11 7.43 1.73 15.65
CA ILE A 11 6.61 2.91 15.40
C ILE A 11 5.25 2.71 16.07
N ASN A 12 4.84 3.66 16.90
CA ASN A 12 3.53 3.61 17.54
C ASN A 12 2.42 3.94 16.50
N VAL A 13 1.67 2.94 16.13
CA VAL A 13 0.58 3.03 15.13
C VAL A 13 -0.82 3.01 15.77
N SER A 14 -0.92 3.04 17.11
CA SER A 14 -2.19 2.89 17.83
C SER A 14 -3.24 3.94 17.44
N LYS A 15 -2.82 5.19 17.24
CA LYS A 15 -3.73 6.27 16.82
C LYS A 15 -4.21 6.08 15.38
N ILE A 16 -3.36 5.53 14.52
CA ILE A 16 -3.71 5.20 13.13
C ILE A 16 -4.75 4.08 13.12
N ARG A 17 -4.53 2.99 13.90
CA ARG A 17 -5.51 1.89 14.05
C ARG A 17 -6.87 2.40 14.51
N LYS A 18 -6.91 3.20 15.59
CA LYS A 18 -8.17 3.78 16.11
C LYS A 18 -8.89 4.64 15.06
N GLN A 19 -8.14 5.30 14.20
CA GLN A 19 -8.73 6.10 13.13
C GLN A 19 -9.35 5.22 12.03
N LEU A 20 -8.71 4.10 11.68
CA LEU A 20 -9.28 3.11 10.74
C LEU A 20 -10.56 2.48 11.29
N GLU A 21 -10.58 2.14 12.58
CA GLU A 21 -11.76 1.59 13.26
C GLU A 21 -12.93 2.60 13.31
N LYS A 22 -12.62 3.89 13.37
CA LYS A 22 -13.63 4.96 13.41
C LYS A 22 -14.34 5.16 12.06
N TYR A 23 -13.69 4.84 10.95
CA TYR A 23 -14.19 5.11 9.59
C TYR A 23 -14.20 3.82 8.74
N PRO A 24 -14.93 2.77 9.16
CA PRO A 24 -14.96 1.50 8.44
C PRO A 24 -15.57 1.62 7.04
N GLU A 25 -16.40 2.66 6.81
CA GLU A 25 -17.02 2.94 5.51
C GLU A 25 -16.02 3.36 4.44
N ASP A 26 -14.83 3.80 4.82
CA ASP A 26 -13.80 4.24 3.87
C ASP A 26 -13.09 3.07 3.16
N TRP A 27 -13.24 1.85 3.69
CA TRP A 27 -12.73 0.64 3.05
C TRP A 27 -13.52 0.29 1.79
N GLY A 28 -12.84 -0.28 0.81
CA GLY A 28 -13.45 -0.63 -0.48
C GLY A 28 -13.67 0.57 -1.38
N SER A 29 -12.88 1.64 -1.22
CA SER A 29 -12.93 2.84 -2.05
C SER A 29 -12.77 2.56 -3.55
N GLN A 30 -12.20 1.40 -3.93
CA GLN A 30 -12.19 0.92 -5.31
C GLN A 30 -13.52 0.30 -5.77
N LYS A 31 -14.44 -0.02 -4.85
CA LYS A 31 -15.77 -0.56 -5.23
C LYS A 31 -16.64 0.44 -5.99
N GLY A 32 -16.35 1.74 -5.88
CA GLY A 32 -16.98 2.79 -6.67
C GLY A 32 -16.49 2.89 -8.12
N LEU A 33 -15.43 2.16 -8.47
CA LEU A 33 -14.89 2.05 -9.82
C LEU A 33 -15.48 0.85 -10.59
N LYS A 34 -16.63 0.34 -10.19
CA LYS A 34 -17.30 -0.84 -10.78
C LYS A 34 -17.62 -0.71 -12.27
N ASP A 35 -17.64 0.49 -12.81
CA ASP A 35 -17.94 0.77 -14.20
C ASP A 35 -16.70 0.93 -15.09
N VAL A 36 -15.51 0.88 -14.50
CA VAL A 36 -14.27 0.77 -15.26
C VAL A 36 -13.93 -0.71 -15.34
N GLU A 37 -14.07 -1.30 -16.52
CA GLU A 37 -13.56 -2.64 -16.82
C GLU A 37 -12.04 -2.60 -16.64
N ILE A 38 -11.59 -2.75 -15.38
CA ILE A 38 -10.17 -2.85 -15.07
C ILE A 38 -9.75 -4.23 -15.56
N LYS A 39 -9.32 -4.30 -16.79
CA LYS A 39 -8.52 -5.43 -17.31
C LYS A 39 -7.14 -5.37 -16.69
N ASP A 40 -7.11 -5.48 -15.36
CA ASP A 40 -5.87 -5.56 -14.62
C ASP A 40 -5.44 -7.04 -14.59
N PRO A 41 -4.27 -7.40 -15.16
CA PRO A 41 -3.69 -8.72 -14.98
C PRO A 41 -3.43 -9.06 -13.49
N HIS A 42 -3.53 -8.09 -12.59
CA HIS A 42 -3.45 -8.25 -11.13
C HIS A 42 -4.80 -8.62 -10.46
N GLN A 43 -5.83 -8.98 -11.21
CA GLN A 43 -7.12 -9.49 -10.70
C GLN A 43 -7.02 -10.73 -9.77
N TYR A 44 -5.83 -11.25 -9.56
CA TYR A 44 -5.57 -12.32 -8.58
C TYR A 44 -5.57 -11.84 -7.11
N ILE A 45 -5.75 -10.54 -6.87
CA ILE A 45 -5.87 -9.97 -5.52
C ILE A 45 -7.35 -9.84 -5.15
N THR A 46 -8.06 -10.95 -5.13
CA THR A 46 -9.52 -10.95 -4.87
C THR A 46 -9.88 -10.70 -3.42
N SER A 47 -8.96 -10.92 -2.49
CA SER A 47 -9.19 -10.84 -1.05
C SER A 47 -8.64 -9.58 -0.37
N VAL A 48 -7.85 -8.75 -1.06
CA VAL A 48 -7.34 -7.50 -0.49
C VAL A 48 -8.41 -6.42 -0.51
N ASP A 49 -8.74 -5.89 0.66
CA ASP A 49 -9.54 -4.66 0.75
C ASP A 49 -8.61 -3.45 0.77
N VAL A 50 -9.05 -2.37 0.13
CA VAL A 50 -8.21 -1.19 -0.11
C VAL A 50 -8.91 0.06 0.39
N LEU A 51 -8.17 0.90 1.13
CA LEU A 51 -8.58 2.24 1.52
C LEU A 51 -7.57 3.24 0.92
N GLN A 52 -7.90 3.82 -0.23
CA GLN A 52 -7.04 4.78 -0.89
C GLN A 52 -7.16 6.16 -0.25
N LEU A 53 -6.02 6.80 0.05
CA LEU A 53 -5.96 8.20 0.47
C LEU A 53 -5.55 9.12 -0.67
N VAL A 54 -4.56 8.72 -1.44
CA VAL A 54 -4.15 9.37 -2.68
C VAL A 54 -4.05 8.30 -3.76
N MET A 55 -4.90 8.37 -4.75
CA MET A 55 -5.01 7.38 -5.82
C MET A 55 -4.44 7.91 -7.13
N GLY A 56 -3.99 6.98 -7.98
CA GLY A 56 -3.70 7.27 -9.37
C GLY A 56 -4.97 7.54 -10.18
N GLY A 57 -4.79 7.97 -11.39
CA GLY A 57 -5.89 8.20 -12.32
C GLY A 57 -5.38 8.23 -13.76
N VAL A 58 -6.31 8.30 -14.70
CA VAL A 58 -6.02 8.43 -16.12
C VAL A 58 -6.63 9.72 -16.65
N SER A 59 -5.99 10.33 -17.65
CA SER A 59 -6.50 11.51 -18.35
C SER A 59 -7.25 11.15 -19.63
N LYS A 60 -7.06 9.92 -20.12
CA LYS A 60 -7.68 9.37 -21.33
C LYS A 60 -8.15 7.94 -21.07
N PRO A 61 -9.21 7.48 -21.75
CA PRO A 61 -9.80 6.15 -21.50
C PRO A 61 -8.88 4.95 -21.79
N ASP A 62 -7.89 5.13 -22.66
CA ASP A 62 -6.93 4.09 -23.08
C ASP A 62 -5.59 4.16 -22.34
N GLU A 63 -5.48 5.05 -21.37
CA GLU A 63 -4.26 5.24 -20.59
C GLU A 63 -4.20 4.27 -19.40
N ASP A 64 -3.03 3.69 -19.14
CA ASP A 64 -2.81 2.85 -17.97
C ASP A 64 -2.46 3.73 -16.75
N VAL A 65 -3.14 3.50 -15.63
CA VAL A 65 -2.86 4.19 -14.34
C VAL A 65 -1.40 4.07 -13.92
N GLY A 66 -0.75 2.94 -14.21
CA GLY A 66 0.67 2.73 -13.95
C GLY A 66 1.59 3.64 -14.78
N ASN A 67 1.09 4.28 -15.83
CA ASN A 67 1.86 5.15 -16.71
C ASN A 67 1.55 6.65 -16.55
N THR A 68 0.81 7.03 -15.51
CA THR A 68 0.47 8.44 -15.24
C THR A 68 1.10 8.96 -13.96
N GLU A 69 1.31 10.26 -13.88
CA GLU A 69 1.73 10.96 -12.66
C GLU A 69 0.54 11.53 -11.86
N ILE A 70 -0.69 11.20 -12.26
CA ILE A 70 -1.89 11.70 -11.61
C ILE A 70 -1.97 11.15 -10.17
N CYS A 71 -2.15 12.07 -9.22
CA CYS A 71 -2.30 11.78 -7.80
C CYS A 71 -3.48 12.57 -7.25
N THR A 72 -4.60 11.89 -7.00
CA THR A 72 -5.86 12.52 -6.56
C THR A 72 -6.17 12.12 -5.12
N LYS A 73 -6.38 13.11 -4.26
CA LYS A 73 -6.83 12.88 -2.88
C LYS A 73 -8.28 12.42 -2.86
N THR A 74 -8.54 11.33 -2.17
CA THR A 74 -9.90 10.82 -1.97
C THR A 74 -10.62 11.57 -0.82
N PRO A 75 -11.94 11.42 -0.66
CA PRO A 75 -12.64 11.94 0.52
C PRO A 75 -12.08 11.40 1.85
N ALA A 76 -11.64 10.15 1.89
CA ALA A 76 -11.01 9.53 3.05
C ALA A 76 -9.72 10.24 3.49
N TYR A 77 -8.99 10.87 2.58
CA TYR A 77 -7.76 11.60 2.88
C TYR A 77 -7.93 12.62 4.02
N LYS A 78 -9.05 13.33 4.08
CA LYS A 78 -9.30 14.34 5.13
C LYS A 78 -9.53 13.72 6.50
N LYS A 79 -10.15 12.53 6.54
CA LYS A 79 -10.52 11.83 7.78
C LYS A 79 -9.31 11.20 8.48
N HIS A 80 -8.34 10.66 7.72
CA HIS A 80 -7.19 9.92 8.25
C HIS A 80 -5.99 10.84 8.56
N SER A 81 -6.16 11.74 9.54
CA SER A 81 -5.15 12.74 9.90
C SER A 81 -3.88 12.15 10.54
N GLU A 82 -3.98 11.03 11.26
CA GLU A 82 -2.83 10.48 11.99
C GLU A 82 -1.76 9.94 11.05
N ILE A 83 -2.15 9.23 9.99
CA ILE A 83 -1.19 8.78 8.98
C ILE A 83 -0.63 9.97 8.18
N ARG A 84 -1.43 10.99 7.91
CA ARG A 84 -0.94 12.21 7.24
C ARG A 84 0.10 12.97 8.07
N LYS A 85 -0.06 13.02 9.39
CA LYS A 85 0.95 13.60 10.30
C LYS A 85 2.27 12.85 10.20
N PHE A 86 2.20 11.51 10.16
CA PHE A 86 3.38 10.66 9.95
C PHE A 86 4.07 10.97 8.62
N LEU A 87 3.30 11.00 7.53
CA LEU A 87 3.82 11.28 6.18
C LEU A 87 4.42 12.67 6.08
N ASN A 88 3.69 13.70 6.49
CA ASN A 88 4.15 15.09 6.39
C ASN A 88 5.43 15.35 7.20
N LYS A 89 5.60 14.64 8.33
CA LYS A 89 6.80 14.75 9.15
C LYS A 89 8.01 14.03 8.55
N ASN A 90 7.81 12.85 7.97
CA ASN A 90 8.92 11.96 7.61
C ASN A 90 9.14 11.85 6.09
N TYR A 91 8.10 12.05 5.29
CA TYR A 91 8.07 11.86 3.83
C TYR A 91 7.19 12.93 3.15
N PRO A 92 7.50 14.24 3.27
CA PRO A 92 6.61 15.32 2.82
C PRO A 92 6.30 15.30 1.31
N ASN A 93 7.16 14.64 0.52
CA ASN A 93 7.01 14.53 -0.94
C ASN A 93 6.30 13.24 -1.38
N TYR A 94 5.62 12.52 -0.45
CA TYR A 94 4.89 11.30 -0.81
C TYR A 94 3.87 11.55 -1.94
N ARG A 95 3.59 10.49 -2.69
CA ARG A 95 2.66 10.49 -3.81
C ARG A 95 1.46 9.60 -3.52
N ARG A 96 1.21 8.55 -4.32
CA ARG A 96 0.10 7.62 -4.10
C ARG A 96 0.27 6.91 -2.76
N CYS A 97 -0.84 6.74 -2.05
CA CYS A 97 -0.80 6.05 -0.77
C CYS A 97 -2.18 5.52 -0.36
N GLY A 98 -2.18 4.45 0.42
CA GLY A 98 -3.40 3.84 0.94
C GLY A 98 -3.11 2.70 1.91
N PHE A 99 -4.17 2.19 2.51
CA PHE A 99 -4.12 1.00 3.35
C PHE A 99 -4.58 -0.22 2.57
N LEU A 100 -3.94 -1.34 2.85
CA LEU A 100 -4.24 -2.65 2.28
C LEU A 100 -4.55 -3.61 3.42
N ALA A 101 -5.73 -4.21 3.41
CA ALA A 101 -6.15 -5.22 4.37
C ALA A 101 -6.18 -6.60 3.71
N LEU A 102 -5.52 -7.58 4.33
CA LEU A 102 -5.44 -8.96 3.85
C LEU A 102 -5.96 -9.89 4.96
N PRO A 103 -7.03 -10.67 4.71
CA PRO A 103 -7.58 -11.60 5.69
C PRO A 103 -6.56 -12.66 6.16
N VAL A 104 -6.88 -13.31 7.27
CA VAL A 104 -6.08 -14.42 7.82
C VAL A 104 -5.95 -15.55 6.80
N GLY A 105 -4.73 -16.06 6.62
CA GLY A 105 -4.41 -17.16 5.71
C GLY A 105 -4.36 -16.79 4.22
N GLU A 106 -4.75 -15.57 3.88
CA GLU A 106 -4.74 -15.11 2.48
C GLU A 106 -3.34 -14.62 2.06
N MET A 107 -3.11 -14.61 0.76
CA MET A 107 -1.85 -14.19 0.17
C MET A 107 -2.05 -13.26 -1.02
N VAL A 108 -1.08 -12.39 -1.23
CA VAL A 108 -0.85 -11.69 -2.50
C VAL A 108 0.30 -12.39 -3.20
N GLY A 109 0.02 -12.99 -4.35
CA GLY A 109 1.01 -13.72 -5.14
C GLY A 109 2.14 -12.81 -5.64
N ALA A 110 3.18 -13.43 -6.18
CA ALA A 110 4.32 -12.71 -6.75
C ALA A 110 3.87 -11.87 -7.95
N HIS A 111 4.13 -10.58 -7.89
CA HIS A 111 3.86 -9.62 -8.96
C HIS A 111 4.92 -8.52 -8.98
N ILE A 112 4.95 -7.74 -10.04
CA ILE A 112 5.79 -6.55 -10.19
C ILE A 112 4.85 -5.35 -10.28
N ASP A 113 5.20 -4.25 -9.65
CA ASP A 113 4.49 -2.98 -9.87
C ASP A 113 4.93 -2.40 -11.21
N GLU A 114 4.08 -2.56 -12.23
CA GLU A 114 4.38 -2.17 -13.60
C GLU A 114 3.93 -0.74 -13.90
N GLY A 115 4.69 -0.10 -14.81
CA GLY A 115 4.39 1.22 -15.32
C GLY A 115 5.49 2.25 -15.06
N THR A 116 5.50 3.29 -15.89
CA THR A 116 6.50 4.36 -15.85
C THR A 116 6.45 5.17 -14.54
N TYR A 117 5.27 5.22 -13.90
CA TYR A 117 5.09 5.87 -12.60
C TYR A 117 6.04 5.32 -11.53
N TYR A 118 6.32 4.01 -11.54
CA TYR A 118 7.12 3.38 -10.49
C TYR A 118 8.63 3.45 -10.73
N LEU A 119 9.07 3.85 -11.93
CA LEU A 119 10.50 3.78 -12.30
C LEU A 119 11.38 4.70 -11.45
N ASP A 120 10.88 5.86 -11.10
CA ASP A 120 11.59 6.91 -10.35
C ASP A 120 11.09 7.08 -8.91
N LYS A 121 10.41 6.07 -8.36
CA LYS A 121 9.85 6.13 -7.01
C LYS A 121 10.27 4.93 -6.17
N ASP A 122 10.51 5.22 -4.90
CA ASP A 122 10.67 4.23 -3.84
C ASP A 122 9.32 3.93 -3.20
N ARG A 123 9.06 2.65 -2.96
CA ARG A 123 7.83 2.19 -2.29
C ARG A 123 8.13 1.70 -0.89
N TYR A 124 7.30 2.13 0.04
CA TYR A 124 7.40 1.82 1.46
C TYR A 124 6.13 1.17 1.97
N HIS A 125 6.29 0.27 2.95
CA HIS A 125 5.20 -0.26 3.76
C HIS A 125 5.41 0.09 5.23
N LEU A 126 4.37 0.60 5.89
CA LEU A 126 4.28 0.69 7.35
C LEU A 126 3.25 -0.36 7.82
N SER A 127 3.69 -1.30 8.65
CA SER A 127 2.82 -2.32 9.23
C SER A 127 1.94 -1.71 10.33
N ILE A 128 0.61 -1.79 10.16
CA ILE A 128 -0.37 -1.19 11.06
C ILE A 128 -1.02 -2.23 11.98
N GLN A 129 -1.27 -3.45 11.46
CA GLN A 129 -1.95 -4.52 12.17
C GLN A 129 -1.53 -5.88 11.63
N GLY A 130 -1.45 -6.88 12.52
CA GLY A 130 -1.13 -8.25 12.18
C GLY A 130 0.34 -8.48 11.82
N GLN A 131 0.78 -9.72 12.01
CA GLN A 131 2.11 -10.18 11.57
C GLN A 131 1.97 -10.87 10.22
N TYR A 132 2.94 -10.68 9.33
CA TYR A 132 2.91 -11.29 8.02
C TYR A 132 4.31 -11.58 7.49
N LYS A 133 4.40 -12.51 6.54
CA LYS A 133 5.60 -12.73 5.75
C LYS A 133 5.54 -11.88 4.48
N TYR A 134 6.65 -11.21 4.18
CA TYR A 134 6.86 -10.44 2.96
C TYR A 134 8.04 -11.00 2.20
N PHE A 135 7.92 -11.17 0.90
CA PHE A 135 8.99 -11.67 0.05
C PHE A 135 9.21 -10.76 -1.16
N VAL A 136 10.49 -10.60 -1.54
CA VAL A 136 10.93 -9.78 -2.69
C VAL A 136 12.10 -10.50 -3.36
N GLY A 137 11.91 -11.01 -4.56
CA GLY A 137 12.88 -11.88 -5.22
C GLY A 137 13.19 -13.11 -4.36
N ASN A 138 14.44 -13.27 -3.98
CA ASN A 138 14.92 -14.38 -3.15
C ASN A 138 15.01 -14.04 -1.66
N GLU A 139 14.58 -12.85 -1.25
CA GLU A 139 14.61 -12.41 0.14
C GLU A 139 13.21 -12.52 0.74
N ASP A 140 13.11 -12.96 1.99
CA ASP A 140 11.87 -12.92 2.74
C ASP A 140 12.11 -12.51 4.19
N ILE A 141 11.12 -11.87 4.78
CA ILE A 141 11.13 -11.45 6.18
C ILE A 141 9.74 -11.63 6.81
N VAL A 142 9.74 -11.82 8.13
CA VAL A 142 8.53 -11.67 8.95
C VAL A 142 8.46 -10.23 9.43
N VAL A 143 7.31 -9.61 9.26
CA VAL A 143 7.08 -8.20 9.55
C VAL A 143 6.12 -8.05 10.71
N ASP A 144 6.57 -7.36 11.75
CA ASP A 144 5.77 -7.05 12.92
C ASP A 144 5.13 -5.65 12.82
N VAL A 145 4.08 -5.45 13.60
CA VAL A 145 3.38 -4.15 13.73
C VAL A 145 4.37 -3.04 14.12
N GLY A 146 4.23 -1.88 13.50
CA GLY A 146 5.11 -0.73 13.71
C GLY A 146 6.44 -0.80 12.96
N THR A 147 6.59 -1.75 12.04
CA THR A 147 7.74 -1.84 11.15
C THR A 147 7.50 -1.01 9.89
N LEU A 148 8.43 -0.12 9.59
CA LEU A 148 8.53 0.60 8.32
C LEU A 148 9.63 -0.06 7.49
N LEU A 149 9.30 -0.49 6.29
CA LEU A 149 10.24 -1.08 5.35
C LEU A 149 10.17 -0.41 3.97
N TRP A 150 11.30 -0.40 3.29
CA TRP A 150 11.42 -0.17 1.86
C TRP A 150 11.60 -1.52 1.15
N PHE A 151 11.08 -1.65 -0.04
CA PHE A 151 11.32 -2.82 -0.88
C PHE A 151 11.42 -2.46 -2.35
N ASN A 152 12.13 -3.29 -3.08
CA ASN A 152 12.26 -3.14 -4.53
C ASN A 152 10.99 -3.68 -5.22
N ASN A 153 10.05 -2.79 -5.49
CA ASN A 153 8.79 -3.11 -6.14
C ASN A 153 8.90 -3.39 -7.65
N LYS A 154 10.10 -3.28 -8.20
CA LYS A 154 10.41 -3.51 -9.64
C LYS A 154 10.86 -4.93 -9.94
N ILE A 155 10.85 -5.79 -8.92
CA ILE A 155 11.08 -7.24 -9.04
C ILE A 155 9.93 -8.01 -8.38
N PRO A 156 9.74 -9.31 -8.68
CA PRO A 156 8.64 -10.09 -8.11
C PRO A 156 8.60 -10.01 -6.59
N HIS A 157 7.46 -9.59 -6.05
CA HIS A 157 7.23 -9.46 -4.62
C HIS A 157 5.81 -9.86 -4.26
N GLY A 158 5.59 -10.18 -2.99
CA GLY A 158 4.29 -10.59 -2.50
C GLY A 158 4.29 -10.78 -0.99
N THR A 159 3.17 -11.23 -0.46
CA THR A 159 2.98 -11.35 0.99
C THR A 159 1.98 -12.45 1.33
N VAL A 160 2.12 -13.03 2.51
CA VAL A 160 1.16 -13.96 3.08
C VAL A 160 0.87 -13.55 4.51
N ASN A 161 -0.41 -13.51 4.87
CA ASN A 161 -0.83 -13.29 6.24
C ASN A 161 -0.75 -14.60 7.03
N LEU A 162 0.28 -14.73 7.85
CA LEU A 162 0.52 -15.88 8.72
C LEU A 162 0.02 -15.64 10.17
N GLY A 163 -0.52 -14.47 10.44
CA GLY A 163 -1.05 -14.09 11.74
C GLY A 163 -2.47 -14.64 11.99
N ASP A 164 -3.01 -14.28 13.12
CA ASP A 164 -4.35 -14.66 13.62
C ASP A 164 -5.37 -13.52 13.49
N GLU A 165 -4.98 -12.39 12.94
CA GLU A 165 -5.85 -11.26 12.65
C GLU A 165 -5.64 -10.74 11.21
N THR A 166 -6.60 -9.97 10.70
CA THR A 166 -6.43 -9.27 9.42
C THR A 166 -5.18 -8.41 9.44
N ARG A 167 -4.27 -8.64 8.48
CA ARG A 167 -3.11 -7.80 8.28
C ARG A 167 -3.54 -6.47 7.65
N ILE A 168 -3.07 -5.36 8.21
CA ILE A 168 -3.22 -4.03 7.62
C ILE A 168 -1.84 -3.41 7.44
N THR A 169 -1.52 -3.03 6.20
CA THR A 169 -0.33 -2.25 5.87
C THR A 169 -0.71 -0.95 5.22
N PHE A 170 0.08 0.09 5.49
CA PHE A 170 0.01 1.35 4.77
C PHE A 170 1.13 1.39 3.74
N VAL A 171 0.76 1.52 2.47
CA VAL A 171 1.71 1.64 1.34
C VAL A 171 1.76 3.07 0.86
N PHE A 172 2.96 3.56 0.52
CA PHE A 172 3.14 4.89 -0.05
C PHE A 172 4.39 4.97 -0.93
N ASP A 173 4.35 5.84 -1.91
CA ASP A 173 5.42 6.07 -2.87
C ASP A 173 6.08 7.43 -2.64
N VAL A 174 7.40 7.46 -2.78
CA VAL A 174 8.22 8.67 -2.65
C VAL A 174 9.13 8.80 -3.87
N PRO A 175 9.13 9.94 -4.58
CA PRO A 175 10.06 10.16 -5.68
C PRO A 175 11.51 10.01 -5.21
N HIS A 176 12.37 9.49 -6.07
CA HIS A 176 13.82 9.51 -5.84
C HIS A 176 14.27 10.95 -5.65
N GLY A 177 15.14 11.17 -4.67
CA GLY A 177 15.74 12.47 -4.39
C GLY A 177 16.85 12.83 -5.38
#